data_28754b3eeef757453f53df35269d7001
#
_entry.id   28754b3eeef757453f53df35269d7001
#
_cell.length_a   1.000
_cell.length_b   1.000
_cell.length_c   1.000
_cell.angle_alpha   90.00
_cell.angle_beta   90.00
_cell.angle_gamma   90.00
#
_symmetry.space_group_name_H-M   'P 1'
#
loop_
_entity.id
_entity.type
_entity.pdbx_description
1 polymer ?
#
loop_
_entity_poly.entity_id
_entity_poly.type
_entity_poly.pdbx_seq_one_letter_code
_entity_poly.pdbx_strand_id
1 'polypeptide(L)'
;MNKIKDAIYMPGGYVYNVHYHLIWVTKYRKPIFVTDEKRQVMKNLLTKIANLNEITIQEIEVMNDHIHLLVSFPPRLSITNVVKAFKGASARLWFQQFPETKQLLWGGHLWSRSYYAGTVGNMSQEVVRKYIQGQRSCK
;
A
#
# COMPACT_ATOMS: atom_id res chain seq x y z
N MET A 1 16.51 24.21 -17.53
CA MET A 1 16.92 22.82 -17.46
C MET A 1 15.71 21.91 -17.56
N ASN A 2 15.78 20.93 -18.46
CA ASN A 2 14.68 19.99 -18.63
C ASN A 2 14.73 18.95 -17.53
N LYS A 3 13.60 18.76 -16.87
CA LYS A 3 13.47 17.71 -15.86
C LYS A 3 12.96 16.43 -16.51
N ILE A 4 13.43 15.33 -16.00
CA ILE A 4 12.91 14.02 -16.41
C ILE A 4 11.46 13.93 -15.91
N LYS A 5 10.55 13.51 -16.79
CA LYS A 5 9.16 13.37 -16.43
C LYS A 5 9.01 12.39 -15.27
N ASP A 6 8.20 12.77 -14.29
CA ASP A 6 7.91 11.97 -13.10
C ASP A 6 9.13 11.70 -12.21
N ALA A 7 10.24 12.39 -12.46
CA ALA A 7 11.42 12.28 -11.61
C ALA A 7 11.19 13.01 -10.30
N ILE A 8 11.77 12.49 -9.24
CA ILE A 8 11.74 13.10 -7.93
C ILE A 8 13.14 13.63 -7.61
N TYR A 9 13.18 14.90 -7.25
CA TYR A 9 14.44 15.61 -6.98
C TYR A 9 14.56 15.84 -5.49
N MET A 10 15.66 15.39 -4.92
CA MET A 10 15.92 15.56 -3.49
C MET A 10 16.94 16.66 -3.23
N PRO A 11 16.88 17.31 -2.07
CA PRO A 11 17.94 18.20 -1.65
C PRO A 11 19.29 17.47 -1.69
N GLY A 12 20.32 18.15 -2.15
CA GLY A 12 21.63 17.55 -2.30
C GLY A 12 21.90 16.96 -3.67
N GLY A 13 20.97 17.10 -4.60
CA GLY A 13 21.19 16.73 -6.00
C GLY A 13 20.80 15.32 -6.41
N TYR A 14 20.19 14.56 -5.50
CA TYR A 14 19.69 13.23 -5.85
C TYR A 14 18.47 13.33 -6.72
N VAL A 15 18.40 12.46 -7.75
CA VAL A 15 17.27 12.36 -8.65
C VAL A 15 16.88 10.88 -8.75
N TYR A 16 15.59 10.59 -8.57
CA TYR A 16 15.10 9.24 -8.80
C TYR A 16 13.71 9.31 -9.43
N ASN A 17 13.42 8.36 -10.31
CA ASN A 17 12.14 8.30 -11.00
C ASN A 17 11.59 6.88 -11.06
N VAL A 18 12.01 6.04 -10.14
CA VAL A 18 11.49 4.68 -10.05
C VAL A 18 10.20 4.70 -9.25
N HIS A 19 9.14 4.24 -9.88
CA HIS A 19 7.83 4.17 -9.28
C HIS A 19 7.43 2.71 -9.17
N TYR A 20 6.83 2.36 -8.04
CA TYR A 20 6.38 1.00 -7.77
C TYR A 20 4.89 0.95 -7.57
N HIS A 21 4.26 -0.03 -8.20
CA HIS A 21 2.91 -0.43 -7.84
C HIS A 21 3.03 -1.41 -6.68
N LEU A 22 2.34 -1.11 -5.60
CA LEU A 22 2.28 -1.97 -4.43
C LEU A 22 0.82 -2.37 -4.21
N ILE A 23 0.59 -3.67 -4.04
CA ILE A 23 -0.75 -4.19 -3.80
C ILE A 23 -0.67 -5.18 -2.68
N TRP A 24 -1.59 -5.07 -1.73
CA TRP A 24 -1.77 -6.11 -0.72
C TRP A 24 -3.24 -6.20 -0.35
N VAL A 25 -3.61 -7.36 0.18
CA VAL A 25 -5.00 -7.69 0.46
C VAL A 25 -5.21 -7.87 1.96
N THR A 26 -6.46 -7.73 2.38
CA THR A 26 -6.84 -8.03 3.75
C THR A 26 -6.70 -9.52 4.02
N LYS A 27 -6.55 -9.87 5.30
CA LYS A 27 -6.48 -11.27 5.72
C LYS A 27 -7.75 -12.00 5.26
N TYR A 28 -7.58 -13.14 4.61
CA TYR A 28 -8.66 -13.94 4.03
C TYR A 28 -9.50 -13.18 2.99
N ARG A 29 -9.00 -12.05 2.49
CA ARG A 29 -9.74 -11.15 1.61
C ARG A 29 -11.09 -10.73 2.18
N LYS A 30 -11.15 -10.56 3.50
CA LYS A 30 -12.37 -10.06 4.14
C LYS A 30 -12.66 -8.63 3.69
N PRO A 31 -13.91 -8.32 3.34
CA PRO A 31 -14.28 -6.95 2.97
C PRO A 31 -14.34 -6.07 4.21
N ILE A 32 -13.28 -5.35 4.47
CA ILE A 32 -13.14 -4.48 5.63
C ILE A 32 -13.55 -3.05 5.31
N PHE A 33 -13.13 -2.57 4.15
CA PHE A 33 -13.31 -1.15 3.77
C PHE A 33 -14.57 -0.99 2.93
N VAL A 34 -15.73 -1.29 3.54
CA VAL A 34 -16.98 -1.45 2.80
C VAL A 34 -17.79 -0.16 2.66
N THR A 35 -17.35 0.91 3.30
CA THR A 35 -18.01 2.22 3.18
C THR A 35 -17.03 3.26 2.66
N ASP A 36 -17.55 4.33 2.07
CA ASP A 36 -16.70 5.44 1.61
C ASP A 36 -15.91 6.03 2.77
N GLU A 37 -16.53 6.12 3.95
CA GLU A 37 -15.86 6.63 5.13
C GLU A 37 -14.67 5.77 5.52
N LYS A 38 -14.85 4.45 5.58
CA LYS A 38 -13.76 3.54 5.94
C LYS A 38 -12.64 3.57 4.91
N ARG A 39 -12.97 3.63 3.63
CA ARG A 39 -11.96 3.75 2.58
C ARG A 39 -11.19 5.05 2.73
N GLN A 40 -11.87 6.14 3.03
CA GLN A 40 -11.19 7.43 3.22
C GLN A 40 -10.29 7.43 4.45
N VAL A 41 -10.74 6.81 5.55
CA VAL A 41 -9.90 6.69 6.75
C VAL A 41 -8.60 5.95 6.41
N MET A 42 -8.69 4.82 5.72
CA MET A 42 -7.49 4.08 5.35
C MET A 42 -6.59 4.89 4.43
N LYS A 43 -7.16 5.62 3.45
CA LYS A 43 -6.36 6.51 2.60
C LYS A 43 -5.60 7.54 3.43
N ASN A 44 -6.24 8.12 4.41
CA ASN A 44 -5.63 9.13 5.27
C ASN A 44 -4.51 8.52 6.11
N LEU A 45 -4.70 7.32 6.63
CA LEU A 45 -3.68 6.63 7.39
C LEU A 45 -2.45 6.34 6.53
N LEU A 46 -2.66 5.83 5.34
CA LEU A 46 -1.56 5.51 4.42
C LEU A 46 -0.80 6.77 4.01
N THR A 47 -1.51 7.85 3.75
CA THR A 47 -0.89 9.13 3.41
C THR A 47 -0.02 9.64 4.55
N LYS A 48 -0.51 9.56 5.78
CA LYS A 48 0.25 9.97 6.96
C LYS A 48 1.52 9.11 7.12
N ILE A 49 1.39 7.81 6.95
CA ILE A 49 2.52 6.90 7.05
C ILE A 49 3.58 7.24 6.00
N ALA A 50 3.13 7.48 4.76
CA ALA A 50 4.04 7.85 3.68
C ALA A 50 4.82 9.12 4.02
N ASN A 51 4.12 10.14 4.51
CA ASN A 51 4.76 11.41 4.86
C ASN A 51 5.80 11.26 5.96
N LEU A 52 5.56 10.36 6.90
CA LEU A 52 6.49 10.12 8.01
C LEU A 52 7.70 9.30 7.60
N ASN A 53 7.66 8.64 6.44
CA ASN A 53 8.69 7.71 6.00
C ASN A 53 9.36 8.13 4.70
N GLU A 54 9.21 9.37 4.28
CA GLU A 54 9.81 9.90 3.05
C GLU A 54 9.35 9.16 1.79
N ILE A 55 8.12 8.67 1.81
CA ILE A 55 7.52 7.98 0.67
C ILE A 55 6.57 8.95 -0.01
N THR A 56 6.66 9.02 -1.33
CA THR A 56 5.75 9.86 -2.13
C THR A 56 4.69 8.96 -2.75
N ILE A 57 3.41 9.25 -2.49
CA ILE A 57 2.31 8.54 -3.10
C ILE A 57 1.83 9.34 -4.30
N GLN A 58 1.89 8.75 -5.50
CA GLN A 58 1.34 9.34 -6.71
C GLN A 58 -0.13 8.97 -6.88
N GLU A 59 -0.49 7.73 -6.57
CA GLU A 59 -1.85 7.25 -6.67
C GLU A 59 -2.15 6.33 -5.50
N ILE A 60 -3.39 6.38 -5.03
CA ILE A 60 -3.84 5.54 -3.94
C ILE A 60 -5.27 5.11 -4.21
N GLU A 61 -5.52 3.81 -4.12
CA GLU A 61 -6.85 3.25 -4.20
C GLU A 61 -7.06 2.29 -3.04
N VAL A 62 -8.19 2.45 -2.36
CA VAL A 62 -8.61 1.53 -1.30
C VAL A 62 -9.90 0.89 -1.76
N MET A 63 -9.85 -0.41 -1.97
CA MET A 63 -11.01 -1.22 -2.32
C MET A 63 -11.49 -1.94 -1.06
N ASN A 64 -12.59 -2.68 -1.17
CA ASN A 64 -13.17 -3.33 0.02
C ASN A 64 -12.19 -4.26 0.72
N ASP A 65 -11.34 -4.93 -0.03
CA ASP A 65 -10.48 -5.99 0.50
C ASP A 65 -9.02 -5.86 0.07
N HIS A 66 -8.62 -4.74 -0.53
CA HIS A 66 -7.22 -4.57 -0.93
C HIS A 66 -6.86 -3.10 -1.14
N ILE A 67 -5.56 -2.86 -1.15
CA ILE A 67 -4.96 -1.54 -1.36
C ILE A 67 -4.10 -1.61 -2.61
N HIS A 68 -4.15 -0.54 -3.39
CA HIS A 68 -3.26 -0.34 -4.52
C HIS A 68 -2.61 1.03 -4.41
N LEU A 69 -1.30 1.07 -4.34
CA LEU A 69 -0.53 2.30 -4.27
C LEU A 69 0.44 2.40 -5.45
N LEU A 70 0.58 3.60 -5.97
CA LEU A 70 1.72 3.94 -6.85
C LEU A 70 2.60 4.88 -6.05
N VAL A 71 3.82 4.44 -5.75
CA VAL A 71 4.73 5.17 -4.85
C VAL A 71 6.12 5.29 -5.43
N SER A 72 6.85 6.27 -4.93
CA SER A 72 8.29 6.35 -5.09
C SER A 72 8.92 6.69 -3.75
N PHE A 73 10.18 6.30 -3.59
CA PHE A 73 10.89 6.52 -2.34
C PHE A 73 12.39 6.57 -2.62
N PRO A 74 13.18 7.18 -1.70
CA PRO A 74 14.62 7.29 -1.91
C PRO A 74 15.29 5.93 -2.10
N PRO A 75 16.38 5.87 -2.90
CA PRO A 75 17.08 4.60 -3.17
C PRO A 75 17.61 3.89 -1.93
N ARG A 76 17.81 4.60 -0.81
CA ARG A 76 18.27 3.98 0.43
C ARG A 76 17.21 3.11 1.09
N LEU A 77 15.94 3.25 0.71
CA LEU A 77 14.85 2.45 1.25
C LEU A 77 14.62 1.23 0.37
N SER A 78 14.32 0.10 1.01
CA SER A 78 13.97 -1.11 0.29
C SER A 78 12.46 -1.24 0.17
N ILE A 79 12.01 -1.96 -0.86
CA ILE A 79 10.60 -2.28 -1.03
C ILE A 79 10.07 -2.98 0.22
N THR A 80 10.83 -3.93 0.76
CA THR A 80 10.42 -4.68 1.95
C THR A 80 10.16 -3.75 3.13
N ASN A 81 11.08 -2.81 3.37
CA ASN A 81 10.92 -1.87 4.48
C ASN A 81 9.74 -0.93 4.27
N VAL A 82 9.53 -0.48 3.03
CA VAL A 82 8.40 0.40 2.69
C VAL A 82 7.07 -0.32 2.94
N VAL A 83 6.95 -1.56 2.47
CA VAL A 83 5.72 -2.34 2.68
C VAL A 83 5.50 -2.63 4.16
N LYS A 84 6.57 -2.97 4.89
CA LYS A 84 6.47 -3.19 6.35
C LYS A 84 5.97 -1.94 7.06
N ALA A 85 6.47 -0.78 6.70
CA ALA A 85 6.03 0.47 7.30
C ALA A 85 4.54 0.70 7.08
N PHE A 86 4.09 0.53 5.84
CA PHE A 86 2.68 0.70 5.53
C PHE A 86 1.80 -0.32 6.27
N LYS A 87 2.12 -1.59 6.16
CA LYS A 87 1.26 -2.65 6.70
C LYS A 87 1.23 -2.62 8.23
N GLY A 88 2.37 -2.45 8.85
CA GLY A 88 2.44 -2.47 10.33
C GLY A 88 1.71 -1.30 10.96
N ALA A 89 2.03 -0.09 10.53
CA ALA A 89 1.43 1.10 11.10
C ALA A 89 -0.05 1.21 10.75
N SER A 90 -0.44 0.89 9.51
CA SER A 90 -1.83 1.00 9.12
C SER A 90 -2.72 0.01 9.89
N ALA A 91 -2.24 -1.20 10.11
CA ALA A 91 -2.99 -2.18 10.89
C ALA A 91 -3.18 -1.72 12.34
N ARG A 92 -2.10 -1.26 12.97
CA ARG A 92 -2.15 -0.79 14.34
C ARG A 92 -3.12 0.38 14.49
N LEU A 93 -3.01 1.38 13.62
CA LEU A 93 -3.85 2.57 13.68
C LEU A 93 -5.30 2.25 13.34
N TRP A 94 -5.52 1.35 12.39
CA TRP A 94 -6.87 0.92 12.05
C TRP A 94 -7.57 0.26 13.22
N PHE A 95 -6.90 -0.66 13.90
CA PHE A 95 -7.51 -1.35 15.04
C PHE A 95 -7.73 -0.43 16.23
N GLN A 96 -6.96 0.64 16.36
CA GLN A 96 -7.21 1.65 17.37
C GLN A 96 -8.52 2.39 17.10
N GLN A 97 -8.80 2.65 15.83
CA GLN A 97 -9.99 3.40 15.45
C GLN A 97 -11.21 2.50 15.25
N PHE A 98 -10.99 1.28 14.78
CA PHE A 98 -12.06 0.30 14.51
C PHE A 98 -11.73 -1.02 15.17
N PRO A 99 -11.76 -1.09 16.51
CA PRO A 99 -11.38 -2.32 17.22
C PRO A 99 -12.30 -3.51 16.90
N GLU A 100 -13.54 -3.24 16.52
CA GLU A 100 -14.50 -4.29 16.14
C GLU A 100 -14.05 -5.08 14.92
N THR A 101 -13.14 -4.54 14.11
CA THR A 101 -12.63 -5.24 12.93
C THR A 101 -11.96 -6.56 13.30
N LYS A 102 -11.35 -6.65 14.48
CA LYS A 102 -10.70 -7.88 14.91
C LYS A 102 -11.64 -9.07 14.99
N GLN A 103 -12.92 -8.82 15.21
CA GLN A 103 -13.92 -9.88 15.27
C GLN A 103 -14.14 -10.57 13.92
N LEU A 104 -13.80 -9.86 12.84
CA LEU A 104 -13.92 -10.40 11.49
C LEU A 104 -12.67 -11.15 11.04
N LEU A 105 -11.60 -11.06 11.81
CA LEU A 105 -10.29 -11.52 11.38
C LEU A 105 -9.71 -12.50 12.39
N TRP A 106 -9.61 -13.75 11.97
CA TRP A 106 -8.99 -14.79 12.78
C TRP A 106 -7.52 -14.45 13.02
N GLY A 107 -7.09 -14.46 14.29
CA GLY A 107 -5.72 -14.17 14.66
C GLY A 107 -5.39 -12.69 14.78
N GLY A 108 -6.34 -11.80 14.51
CA GLY A 108 -6.16 -10.37 14.74
C GLY A 108 -5.23 -9.66 13.76
N HIS A 109 -4.95 -10.24 12.60
CA HIS A 109 -4.13 -9.62 11.57
C HIS A 109 -5.01 -8.95 10.51
N LEU A 110 -4.75 -7.69 10.23
CA LEU A 110 -5.51 -6.95 9.21
C LEU A 110 -5.15 -7.41 7.81
N TRP A 111 -3.85 -7.60 7.55
CA TRP A 111 -3.34 -7.85 6.21
C TRP A 111 -2.86 -9.29 6.03
N SER A 112 -3.01 -9.80 4.82
CA SER A 112 -2.37 -11.02 4.37
C SER A 112 -0.86 -10.84 4.43
N ARG A 113 -0.10 -11.94 4.47
CA ARG A 113 1.36 -11.89 4.56
C ARG A 113 2.03 -11.38 3.30
N SER A 114 1.42 -11.63 2.15
CA SER A 114 2.06 -11.32 0.87
C SER A 114 1.78 -9.90 0.42
N TYR A 115 2.50 -9.49 -0.59
CA TYR A 115 2.26 -8.26 -1.32
C TYR A 115 2.78 -8.42 -2.75
N TYR A 116 2.26 -7.61 -3.65
CA TYR A 116 2.80 -7.49 -5.00
C TYR A 116 3.57 -6.17 -5.09
N ALA A 117 4.74 -6.21 -5.73
CA ALA A 117 5.51 -5.01 -6.03
C ALA A 117 6.02 -5.13 -7.47
N GLY A 118 5.73 -4.12 -8.28
CA GLY A 118 6.19 -4.08 -9.66
C GLY A 118 6.51 -2.67 -10.08
N THR A 119 7.49 -2.51 -10.94
CA THR A 119 7.82 -1.20 -11.48
C THR A 119 6.79 -0.78 -12.53
N VAL A 120 6.67 0.53 -12.73
CA VAL A 120 5.82 1.05 -13.79
C VAL A 120 6.29 0.50 -15.13
N GLY A 121 5.34 0.04 -15.94
CA GLY A 121 5.64 -0.57 -17.24
C GLY A 121 5.64 -2.09 -17.22
N ASN A 122 5.83 -2.71 -16.04
CA ASN A 122 5.81 -4.17 -15.91
C ASN A 122 4.49 -4.70 -15.36
N MET A 123 3.58 -3.79 -15.03
CA MET A 123 2.33 -4.17 -14.41
C MET A 123 1.18 -4.09 -15.39
N SER A 124 0.40 -5.15 -15.50
CA SER A 124 -0.82 -5.18 -16.28
C SER A 124 -1.98 -5.47 -15.36
N GLN A 125 -3.19 -5.14 -15.83
CA GLN A 125 -4.40 -5.44 -15.07
C GLN A 125 -4.55 -6.93 -14.83
N GLU A 126 -4.11 -7.75 -15.77
CA GLU A 126 -4.20 -9.20 -15.62
C GLU A 126 -3.28 -9.69 -14.51
N VAL A 127 -2.06 -9.16 -14.43
CA VAL A 127 -1.13 -9.52 -13.35
C VAL A 127 -1.71 -9.17 -11.99
N VAL A 128 -2.27 -7.96 -11.88
CA VAL A 128 -2.91 -7.50 -10.65
C VAL A 128 -4.07 -8.41 -10.26
N ARG A 129 -4.92 -8.73 -11.24
CA ARG A 129 -6.08 -9.57 -11.02
C ARG A 129 -5.67 -10.97 -10.56
N LYS A 130 -4.66 -11.56 -11.20
CA LYS A 130 -4.16 -12.88 -10.82
C LYS A 130 -3.62 -12.88 -9.41
N TYR A 131 -2.88 -11.83 -9.03
CA TYR A 131 -2.38 -11.72 -7.67
C TYR A 131 -3.52 -11.70 -6.65
N ILE A 132 -4.50 -10.84 -6.88
CA ILE A 132 -5.62 -10.66 -5.95
C ILE A 132 -6.43 -11.97 -5.84
N GLN A 133 -6.70 -12.62 -6.97
CA GLN A 133 -7.44 -13.88 -6.98
C GLN A 133 -6.67 -14.99 -6.27
N GLY A 134 -5.35 -15.02 -6.44
CA GLY A 134 -4.51 -16.02 -5.78
C GLY A 134 -4.52 -15.90 -4.27
N GLN A 135 -4.87 -14.73 -3.71
CA GLN A 135 -4.94 -14.52 -2.28
C GLN A 135 -6.27 -14.95 -1.66
N ARG A 136 -7.23 -15.36 -2.48
CA ARG A 136 -8.56 -15.71 -1.98
C ARG A 136 -8.52 -16.84 -0.95
N SER A 137 -7.68 -17.83 -1.18
CA SER A 137 -7.56 -18.99 -0.29
C SER A 137 -6.41 -18.87 0.69
N CYS A 138 -5.76 -17.73 0.75
CA CYS A 138 -4.62 -17.50 1.62
C CYS A 138 -5.07 -17.46 3.08
N LYS A 139 -4.42 -18.22 3.93
CA LYS A 139 -4.82 -18.38 5.33
C LYS A 139 -3.86 -17.74 6.30
#